data_04fee9477680a49104ef018fa5027ce5
#
_entry.id   04fee9477680a49104ef018fa5027ce5
#
_cell.length_a   1.000
_cell.length_b   1.000
_cell.length_c   1.000
_cell.angle_alpha   90.00
_cell.angle_beta   90.00
_cell.angle_gamma   90.00
#
_symmetry.space_group_name_H-M   'P 1'
#
loop_
_entity.id
_entity.type
_entity.pdbx_description
1 polymer ?
#
loop_
_entity_poly.entity_id
_entity_poly.type
_entity_poly.pdbx_seq_one_letter_code
_entity_poly.pdbx_strand_id
1 'polypeptide(L)'
;MSNPTASVRRGARPDLLDPTALSQLGGIEFIAREVVEGFIMGLHRSPHRGFSAEFADHRAYQAGDDLRYIDWRMYGRSDRYHVKQFEEETNLRAYLLLDVSESMGWSSNPSTLPNKLWYAKHLAASIALILLRQGDSVGVAAFHNQIVERMQPKGGRRQWHEIARRIRPLNAEGGTSAEGALRELAMRLQRRGLVILLSDLLVDRDETIRALKFLRHHGHEVLVFHIIDPGERELPPASEARFFDPETNDELLVSVADIRAEYREAVNDALGEWYRDLRPNGIDYEVIDTDRPLSLALRAYMRKRERLG
;
A
#
# COMPACT_ATOMS: atom_id res chain seq x y z
N MET A 1 -15.65 -48.55 -22.03
CA MET A 1 -15.58 -47.11 -22.35
C MET A 1 -15.71 -46.38 -21.02
N SER A 2 -14.60 -46.08 -20.38
CA SER A 2 -14.55 -45.49 -19.04
C SER A 2 -14.02 -44.06 -19.18
N ASN A 3 -14.81 -43.10 -18.75
CA ASN A 3 -14.53 -41.69 -18.81
C ASN A 3 -13.66 -41.30 -17.59
N PRO A 4 -12.49 -40.70 -17.72
CA PRO A 4 -11.73 -40.23 -16.57
C PRO A 4 -12.17 -38.82 -16.22
N THR A 5 -12.88 -38.72 -15.10
CA THR A 5 -13.14 -37.45 -14.41
C THR A 5 -11.82 -36.82 -13.95
N ALA A 6 -11.39 -35.76 -14.63
CA ALA A 6 -10.27 -34.95 -14.21
C ALA A 6 -10.61 -34.21 -12.93
N SER A 7 -10.02 -34.63 -11.82
CA SER A 7 -10.05 -33.89 -10.55
C SER A 7 -9.27 -32.58 -10.72
N VAL A 8 -9.98 -31.46 -10.82
CA VAL A 8 -9.41 -30.12 -10.75
C VAL A 8 -8.81 -29.94 -9.36
N ARG A 9 -7.52 -30.09 -9.22
CA ARG A 9 -6.78 -29.70 -8.02
C ARG A 9 -6.98 -28.17 -7.83
N ARG A 10 -7.76 -27.78 -6.84
CA ARG A 10 -7.79 -26.41 -6.29
C ARG A 10 -6.46 -26.15 -5.57
N GLY A 11 -5.38 -26.00 -6.32
CA GLY A 11 -4.13 -25.43 -5.85
C GLY A 11 -4.28 -23.91 -5.82
N ALA A 12 -3.74 -23.26 -4.81
CA ALA A 12 -3.63 -21.81 -4.80
C ALA A 12 -3.06 -21.34 -6.15
N ARG A 13 -3.75 -20.43 -6.82
CA ARG A 13 -3.29 -19.82 -8.05
C ARG A 13 -2.34 -18.67 -7.68
N PRO A 14 -1.01 -18.87 -7.64
CA PRO A 14 -0.06 -17.81 -7.35
C PRO A 14 -0.14 -16.68 -8.38
N ASP A 15 -0.56 -17.02 -9.60
CA ASP A 15 -0.61 -16.10 -10.74
C ASP A 15 -1.71 -15.03 -10.67
N LEU A 16 -2.73 -15.22 -9.81
CA LEU A 16 -3.80 -14.24 -9.62
C LEU A 16 -3.38 -13.00 -8.79
N LEU A 17 -2.18 -13.00 -8.23
CA LEU A 17 -1.64 -11.86 -7.48
C LEU A 17 -0.54 -11.13 -8.26
N ASP A 18 -0.22 -11.58 -9.46
CA ASP A 18 0.70 -10.91 -10.38
C ASP A 18 0.03 -9.63 -10.93
N PRO A 19 0.67 -8.45 -10.80
CA PRO A 19 0.14 -7.19 -11.31
C PRO A 19 -0.18 -7.23 -12.80
N THR A 20 0.61 -7.92 -13.61
CA THR A 20 0.40 -8.09 -15.04
C THR A 20 -0.90 -8.83 -15.35
N ALA A 21 -1.13 -9.96 -14.68
CA ALA A 21 -2.37 -10.72 -14.82
C ALA A 21 -3.59 -9.94 -14.29
N LEU A 22 -3.42 -9.25 -13.16
CA LEU A 22 -4.48 -8.45 -12.54
C LEU A 22 -4.89 -7.25 -13.40
N SER A 23 -3.95 -6.61 -14.09
CA SER A 23 -4.23 -5.43 -14.94
C SER A 23 -5.20 -5.75 -16.10
N GLN A 24 -5.32 -7.02 -16.46
CA GLN A 24 -6.23 -7.51 -17.52
C GLN A 24 -7.62 -7.91 -16.99
N LEU A 25 -7.81 -7.98 -15.66
CA LEU A 25 -8.99 -8.63 -15.07
C LEU A 25 -10.16 -7.69 -14.72
N GLY A 26 -10.06 -6.38 -14.86
CA GLY A 26 -11.21 -5.52 -14.65
C GLY A 26 -11.11 -4.47 -13.56
N GLY A 27 -12.23 -4.10 -12.94
CA GLY A 27 -12.33 -2.92 -12.08
C GLY A 27 -11.55 -3.02 -10.75
N ILE A 28 -11.13 -1.87 -10.23
CA ILE A 28 -10.33 -1.72 -9.01
C ILE A 28 -10.97 -2.43 -7.80
N GLU A 29 -12.31 -2.45 -7.72
CA GLU A 29 -13.03 -3.10 -6.62
C GLU A 29 -12.86 -4.62 -6.63
N PHE A 30 -12.88 -5.21 -7.82
CA PHE A 30 -12.68 -6.64 -7.99
C PHE A 30 -11.23 -7.01 -7.64
N ILE A 31 -10.27 -6.32 -8.23
CA ILE A 31 -8.84 -6.58 -8.01
C ILE A 31 -8.47 -6.43 -6.53
N ALA A 32 -8.90 -5.34 -5.87
CA ALA A 32 -8.61 -5.12 -4.47
C ALA A 32 -9.17 -6.24 -3.57
N ARG A 33 -10.37 -6.77 -3.88
CA ARG A 33 -10.93 -7.91 -3.14
C ARG A 33 -10.11 -9.17 -3.33
N GLU A 34 -9.79 -9.53 -4.57
CA GLU A 34 -9.00 -10.73 -4.89
C GLU A 34 -7.63 -10.67 -4.22
N VAL A 35 -6.97 -9.51 -4.26
CA VAL A 35 -5.68 -9.28 -3.61
C VAL A 35 -5.79 -9.47 -2.10
N VAL A 36 -6.79 -8.87 -1.46
CA VAL A 36 -6.98 -8.98 0.00
C VAL A 36 -7.37 -10.40 0.41
N GLU A 37 -8.28 -11.04 -0.31
CA GLU A 37 -8.70 -12.42 -0.02
C GLU A 37 -7.55 -13.42 -0.22
N GLY A 38 -6.80 -13.29 -1.32
CA GLY A 38 -5.62 -14.09 -1.58
C GLY A 38 -4.52 -13.86 -0.52
N PHE A 39 -4.34 -12.63 -0.09
CA PHE A 39 -3.41 -12.27 0.97
C PHE A 39 -3.80 -12.90 2.31
N ILE A 40 -5.05 -12.78 2.75
CA ILE A 40 -5.56 -13.37 3.99
C ILE A 40 -5.45 -14.90 3.94
N MET A 41 -5.86 -15.54 2.84
CA MET A 41 -5.70 -16.99 2.67
C MET A 41 -4.23 -17.44 2.71
N GLY A 42 -3.32 -16.63 2.17
CA GLY A 42 -1.88 -16.86 2.24
C GLY A 42 -1.33 -16.79 3.66
N LEU A 43 -1.83 -15.85 4.48
CA LEU A 43 -1.48 -15.74 5.90
C LEU A 43 -1.93 -16.95 6.71
N HIS A 44 -3.14 -17.46 6.48
CA HIS A 44 -3.65 -18.65 7.19
C HIS A 44 -2.87 -19.95 6.88
N ARG A 45 -2.14 -20.01 5.77
CA ARG A 45 -1.25 -21.13 5.41
C ARG A 45 0.16 -21.00 5.99
N SER A 46 0.52 -19.84 6.51
CA SER A 46 1.81 -19.61 7.16
C SER A 46 1.75 -20.08 8.61
N PRO A 47 2.76 -20.83 9.14
CA PRO A 47 2.76 -21.31 10.53
C PRO A 47 2.91 -20.18 11.56
N HIS A 48 3.08 -18.94 11.15
CA HIS A 48 3.08 -17.79 12.05
C HIS A 48 1.63 -17.43 12.41
N ARG A 49 1.21 -17.87 13.59
CA ARG A 49 -0.05 -17.49 14.23
C ARG A 49 0.00 -15.99 14.55
N GLY A 50 -0.93 -15.20 13.99
CA GLY A 50 -0.99 -13.77 14.31
C GLY A 50 -2.09 -12.96 13.64
N PHE A 51 -2.87 -13.49 12.70
CA PHE A 51 -3.92 -12.72 12.03
C PHE A 51 -5.25 -13.46 12.02
N SER A 52 -5.94 -13.40 13.13
CA SER A 52 -7.38 -13.70 13.18
C SER A 52 -8.10 -12.43 13.64
N ALA A 53 -8.41 -11.56 12.69
CA ALA A 53 -9.21 -10.36 12.92
C ALA A 53 -10.71 -10.68 12.87
N GLU A 54 -11.17 -11.73 13.56
CA GLU A 54 -12.60 -12.01 13.73
C GLU A 54 -12.85 -13.22 14.66
N PHE A 55 -12.12 -13.33 15.76
CA PHE A 55 -12.61 -14.16 16.88
C PHE A 55 -12.22 -13.45 18.17
N ALA A 56 -13.21 -12.92 18.88
CA ALA A 56 -13.09 -12.71 20.31
C ALA A 56 -12.81 -14.09 20.92
N ASP A 57 -11.54 -14.37 21.23
CA ASP A 57 -11.15 -15.61 21.85
C ASP A 57 -11.65 -15.56 23.30
N HIS A 58 -12.37 -16.57 23.71
CA HIS A 58 -12.82 -16.68 25.09
C HIS A 58 -11.66 -17.24 25.90
N ARG A 59 -10.98 -16.39 26.63
CA ARG A 59 -9.95 -16.83 27.57
C ARG A 59 -10.62 -17.42 28.82
N ALA A 60 -10.09 -18.50 29.34
CA ALA A 60 -10.48 -18.99 30.64
C ALA A 60 -10.29 -17.91 31.72
N TYR A 61 -11.26 -17.72 32.59
CA TYR A 61 -11.21 -16.79 33.71
C TYR A 61 -10.02 -17.10 34.62
N GLN A 62 -9.28 -16.06 34.98
CA GLN A 62 -8.24 -16.13 36.00
C GLN A 62 -8.62 -15.26 37.20
N ALA A 63 -8.22 -15.69 38.40
CA ALA A 63 -8.51 -14.94 39.62
C ALA A 63 -7.91 -13.50 39.51
N GLY A 64 -8.78 -12.49 39.55
CA GLY A 64 -8.43 -11.07 39.36
C GLY A 64 -9.07 -10.44 38.12
N ASP A 65 -9.63 -11.24 37.21
CA ASP A 65 -10.39 -10.69 36.07
C ASP A 65 -11.70 -10.06 36.52
N ASP A 66 -12.11 -8.97 35.85
CA ASP A 66 -13.37 -8.28 36.13
C ASP A 66 -14.56 -9.15 35.72
N LEU A 67 -15.41 -9.45 36.69
CA LEU A 67 -16.59 -10.32 36.54
C LEU A 67 -17.61 -9.81 35.52
N ARG A 68 -17.57 -8.50 35.18
CA ARG A 68 -18.45 -7.90 34.16
C ARG A 68 -18.19 -8.43 32.75
N TYR A 69 -17.01 -9.00 32.50
CA TYR A 69 -16.61 -9.53 31.19
C TYR A 69 -16.81 -11.04 31.07
N ILE A 70 -17.40 -11.71 32.09
CA ILE A 70 -17.71 -13.13 32.02
C ILE A 70 -18.80 -13.38 30.95
N ASP A 71 -18.56 -14.37 30.09
CA ASP A 71 -19.59 -14.85 29.16
C ASP A 71 -20.52 -15.86 29.85
N TRP A 72 -21.61 -15.32 30.38
CA TRP A 72 -22.62 -16.13 31.05
C TRP A 72 -23.33 -17.16 30.14
N ARG A 73 -23.37 -16.91 28.81
CA ARG A 73 -23.91 -17.87 27.84
C ARG A 73 -22.99 -19.07 27.66
N MET A 74 -21.68 -18.82 27.64
CA MET A 74 -20.69 -19.88 27.53
C MET A 74 -20.60 -20.69 28.85
N TYR A 75 -20.69 -20.02 29.99
CA TYR A 75 -20.80 -20.68 31.29
C TYR A 75 -21.99 -21.65 31.34
N GLY A 76 -23.18 -21.23 30.90
CA GLY A 76 -24.38 -22.07 30.87
C GLY A 76 -24.29 -23.27 29.91
N ARG A 77 -23.30 -23.34 29.03
CA ARG A 77 -23.09 -24.46 28.10
C ARG A 77 -21.94 -25.39 28.49
N SER A 78 -20.90 -24.84 29.13
CA SER A 78 -19.64 -25.56 29.37
C SER A 78 -19.27 -25.71 30.83
N ASP A 79 -20.03 -25.09 31.73
CA ASP A 79 -19.76 -25.00 33.17
C ASP A 79 -18.35 -24.47 33.53
N ARG A 80 -17.77 -23.68 32.59
CA ARG A 80 -16.46 -23.06 32.74
C ARG A 80 -16.57 -21.55 32.54
N TYR A 81 -15.93 -20.81 33.45
CA TYR A 81 -15.89 -19.35 33.33
C TYR A 81 -14.93 -18.93 32.22
N HIS A 82 -15.45 -18.19 31.26
CA HIS A 82 -14.69 -17.57 30.18
C HIS A 82 -14.92 -16.06 30.21
N VAL A 83 -13.85 -15.30 30.04
CA VAL A 83 -13.89 -13.85 29.93
C VAL A 83 -13.86 -13.48 28.45
N LYS A 84 -14.77 -12.61 28.05
CA LYS A 84 -14.73 -11.99 26.73
C LYS A 84 -13.48 -11.13 26.63
N GLN A 85 -12.56 -11.49 25.76
CA GLN A 85 -11.49 -10.59 25.36
C GLN A 85 -12.09 -9.60 24.36
N PHE A 86 -12.16 -8.36 24.76
CA PHE A 86 -12.43 -7.27 23.82
C PHE A 86 -11.09 -6.94 23.18
N GLU A 87 -10.94 -7.15 21.87
CA GLU A 87 -9.94 -6.41 21.13
C GLU A 87 -10.30 -4.93 21.29
N GLU A 88 -9.37 -4.11 21.77
CA GLU A 88 -9.56 -2.67 21.73
C GLU A 88 -9.84 -2.32 20.26
N GLU A 89 -11.06 -1.87 19.95
CA GLU A 89 -11.37 -1.29 18.65
C GLU A 89 -10.43 -0.09 18.48
N THR A 90 -9.30 -0.33 17.83
CA THR A 90 -8.39 0.73 17.45
C THR A 90 -9.12 1.56 16.38
N ASN A 91 -9.82 2.63 16.81
CA ASN A 91 -10.40 3.63 15.91
C ASN A 91 -9.27 4.41 15.20
N LEU A 92 -8.38 3.69 14.53
CA LEU A 92 -7.29 4.28 13.78
C LEU A 92 -7.85 5.11 12.62
N ARG A 93 -7.29 6.28 12.42
CA ARG A 93 -7.53 7.09 11.22
C ARG A 93 -6.39 6.91 10.26
N ALA A 94 -6.69 6.48 9.06
CA ALA A 94 -5.69 6.35 8.01
C ALA A 94 -5.95 7.38 6.90
N TYR A 95 -4.86 7.93 6.38
CA TYR A 95 -4.84 8.86 5.27
C TYR A 95 -3.97 8.26 4.17
N LEU A 96 -4.57 7.89 3.05
CA LEU A 96 -3.86 7.40 1.88
C LEU A 96 -3.59 8.58 0.96
N LEU A 97 -2.32 8.92 0.77
CA LEU A 97 -1.87 10.01 -0.09
C LEU A 97 -1.33 9.41 -1.39
N LEU A 98 -2.03 9.65 -2.49
CA LEU A 98 -1.66 9.15 -3.81
C LEU A 98 -1.04 10.26 -4.64
N ASP A 99 0.17 10.04 -5.07
CA ASP A 99 0.80 10.82 -6.12
C ASP A 99 0.19 10.44 -7.47
N VAL A 100 -0.29 11.45 -8.19
CA VAL A 100 -0.86 11.30 -9.53
C VAL A 100 -0.13 12.18 -10.55
N SER A 101 1.12 12.55 -10.26
CA SER A 101 2.00 13.26 -11.20
C SER A 101 2.21 12.46 -12.49
N GLU A 102 2.62 13.13 -13.54
CA GLU A 102 2.80 12.56 -14.87
C GLU A 102 3.78 11.38 -14.87
N SER A 103 4.85 11.45 -14.06
CA SER A 103 5.81 10.36 -13.87
C SER A 103 5.18 9.04 -13.42
N MET A 104 4.11 9.11 -12.61
CA MET A 104 3.38 7.93 -12.16
C MET A 104 2.64 7.19 -13.30
N GLY A 105 2.45 7.85 -14.44
CA GLY A 105 1.87 7.25 -15.65
C GLY A 105 2.84 6.39 -16.45
N TRP A 106 4.13 6.45 -16.13
CA TRP A 106 5.16 5.76 -16.89
C TRP A 106 5.22 4.25 -16.60
N SER A 107 5.58 3.47 -17.63
CA SER A 107 5.91 2.04 -17.55
C SER A 107 6.97 1.72 -18.58
N SER A 108 7.99 0.96 -18.20
CA SER A 108 9.06 0.50 -19.11
C SER A 108 8.55 -0.48 -20.17
N ASN A 109 7.46 -1.17 -19.90
CA ASN A 109 6.83 -2.10 -20.84
C ASN A 109 5.29 -2.06 -20.73
N PRO A 110 4.62 -1.06 -21.33
CA PRO A 110 3.18 -0.88 -21.21
C PRO A 110 2.33 -2.07 -21.71
N SER A 111 2.91 -2.96 -22.52
CA SER A 111 2.21 -4.17 -23.00
C SER A 111 2.15 -5.31 -21.97
N THR A 112 3.05 -5.30 -20.99
CA THR A 112 3.17 -6.38 -19.99
C THR A 112 3.11 -5.89 -18.55
N LEU A 113 3.53 -4.65 -18.28
CA LEU A 113 3.55 -4.10 -16.93
C LEU A 113 2.54 -2.95 -16.78
N PRO A 114 1.78 -2.92 -15.68
CA PRO A 114 0.98 -1.75 -15.34
C PRO A 114 1.88 -0.58 -14.96
N ASN A 115 1.42 0.65 -15.21
CA ASN A 115 2.14 1.83 -14.76
C ASN A 115 2.09 2.00 -13.23
N LYS A 116 2.94 2.85 -12.69
CA LYS A 116 3.08 3.11 -11.24
C LYS A 116 1.75 3.57 -10.62
N LEU A 117 0.98 4.42 -11.30
CA LEU A 117 -0.31 4.91 -10.81
C LEU A 117 -1.34 3.78 -10.70
N TRP A 118 -1.38 2.87 -11.68
CA TRP A 118 -2.24 1.69 -11.58
C TRP A 118 -1.93 0.88 -10.32
N TYR A 119 -0.64 0.63 -10.09
CA TYR A 119 -0.18 -0.11 -8.91
C TYR A 119 -0.57 0.60 -7.62
N ALA A 120 -0.28 1.91 -7.53
CA ALA A 120 -0.62 2.75 -6.37
C ALA A 120 -2.12 2.73 -6.05
N LYS A 121 -2.98 2.88 -7.05
CA LYS A 121 -4.45 2.86 -6.89
C LYS A 121 -4.94 1.53 -6.33
N HIS A 122 -4.45 0.41 -6.88
CA HIS A 122 -4.87 -0.92 -6.44
C HIS A 122 -4.33 -1.27 -5.04
N LEU A 123 -3.11 -0.86 -4.72
CA LEU A 123 -2.56 -0.98 -3.38
C LEU A 123 -3.35 -0.15 -2.37
N ALA A 124 -3.66 1.11 -2.69
CA ALA A 124 -4.46 1.98 -1.84
C ALA A 124 -5.86 1.41 -1.58
N ALA A 125 -6.55 0.92 -2.62
CA ALA A 125 -7.85 0.28 -2.48
C ALA A 125 -7.81 -0.98 -1.61
N SER A 126 -6.74 -1.78 -1.74
CA SER A 126 -6.53 -2.99 -0.94
C SER A 126 -6.28 -2.67 0.53
N ILE A 127 -5.40 -1.71 0.81
CA ILE A 127 -5.14 -1.24 2.18
C ILE A 127 -6.41 -0.65 2.80
N ALA A 128 -7.15 0.19 2.04
CA ALA A 128 -8.42 0.76 2.50
C ALA A 128 -9.44 -0.34 2.86
N LEU A 129 -9.51 -1.40 2.06
CA LEU A 129 -10.40 -2.53 2.33
C LEU A 129 -10.05 -3.25 3.63
N ILE A 130 -8.75 -3.51 3.86
CA ILE A 130 -8.28 -4.14 5.10
C ILE A 130 -8.63 -3.27 6.31
N LEU A 131 -8.25 -1.99 6.29
CA LEU A 131 -8.51 -1.05 7.37
C LEU A 131 -10.00 -0.93 7.72
N LEU A 132 -10.84 -0.75 6.71
CA LEU A 132 -12.29 -0.63 6.90
C LEU A 132 -12.95 -1.93 7.39
N ARG A 133 -12.40 -3.10 7.05
CA ARG A 133 -12.83 -4.39 7.61
C ARG A 133 -12.44 -4.52 9.09
N GLN A 134 -11.37 -3.87 9.52
CA GLN A 134 -10.91 -3.81 10.90
C GLN A 134 -11.63 -2.75 11.76
N GLY A 135 -12.63 -2.05 11.20
CA GLY A 135 -13.37 -1.00 11.91
C GLY A 135 -12.71 0.38 11.86
N ASP A 136 -11.56 0.52 11.22
CA ASP A 136 -10.82 1.78 11.12
C ASP A 136 -11.51 2.78 10.16
N SER A 137 -11.09 4.04 10.26
CA SER A 137 -11.55 5.12 9.38
C SER A 137 -10.49 5.45 8.33
N VAL A 138 -10.87 5.49 7.06
CA VAL A 138 -9.94 5.73 5.94
C VAL A 138 -10.37 6.95 5.13
N GLY A 139 -9.42 7.85 4.88
CA GLY A 139 -9.52 8.94 3.93
C GLY A 139 -8.48 8.79 2.81
N VAL A 140 -8.71 9.49 1.71
CA VAL A 140 -7.81 9.51 0.55
C VAL A 140 -7.58 10.94 0.12
N ALA A 141 -6.36 11.27 -0.28
CA ALA A 141 -6.06 12.45 -1.06
C ALA A 141 -5.19 12.07 -2.25
N ALA A 142 -5.47 12.65 -3.41
CA ALA A 142 -4.63 12.55 -4.59
C ALA A 142 -4.06 13.92 -4.91
N PHE A 143 -2.81 13.96 -5.34
CA PHE A 143 -2.09 15.19 -5.60
C PHE A 143 -1.04 15.00 -6.70
N HIS A 144 -0.76 16.08 -7.40
CA HIS A 144 0.43 16.33 -8.21
C HIS A 144 1.02 17.67 -7.75
N ASN A 145 1.19 18.67 -8.59
CA ASN A 145 1.55 20.03 -8.17
C ASN A 145 0.44 20.75 -7.36
N GLN A 146 -0.76 20.17 -7.28
CA GLN A 146 -1.89 20.60 -6.47
C GLN A 146 -2.70 19.41 -5.96
N ILE A 147 -3.57 19.64 -4.97
CA ILE A 147 -4.50 18.62 -4.48
C ILE A 147 -5.66 18.50 -5.46
N VAL A 148 -5.81 17.32 -6.10
CA VAL A 148 -6.84 17.05 -7.11
C VAL A 148 -8.06 16.32 -6.53
N GLU A 149 -7.86 15.54 -5.49
CA GLU A 149 -8.95 14.84 -4.79
C GLU A 149 -8.68 14.82 -3.29
N ARG A 150 -9.73 14.96 -2.48
CA ARG A 150 -9.60 14.83 -1.03
C ARG A 150 -10.87 14.29 -0.41
N MET A 151 -10.73 13.23 0.36
CA MET A 151 -11.78 12.58 1.10
C MET A 151 -11.40 12.39 2.56
N GLN A 152 -12.26 12.85 3.47
CA GLN A 152 -12.03 12.72 4.91
C GLN A 152 -12.13 11.26 5.37
N PRO A 153 -11.36 10.85 6.40
CA PRO A 153 -11.47 9.54 7.00
C PRO A 153 -12.87 9.29 7.58
N LYS A 154 -13.49 8.22 7.12
CA LYS A 154 -14.75 7.68 7.63
C LYS A 154 -14.66 6.16 7.68
N GLY A 155 -15.44 5.53 8.56
CA GLY A 155 -15.58 4.08 8.65
C GLY A 155 -16.70 3.53 7.79
N GLY A 156 -16.78 2.18 7.76
CA GLY A 156 -17.89 1.43 7.17
C GLY A 156 -17.76 1.11 5.67
N ARG A 157 -18.55 0.12 5.23
CA ARG A 157 -18.45 -0.42 3.85
C ARG A 157 -18.69 0.61 2.74
N ARG A 158 -19.55 1.59 2.98
CA ARG A 158 -19.81 2.66 2.01
C ARG A 158 -18.56 3.47 1.68
N GLN A 159 -17.73 3.70 2.68
CA GLN A 159 -16.49 4.46 2.52
C GLN A 159 -15.54 3.79 1.52
N TRP A 160 -15.43 2.46 1.55
CA TRP A 160 -14.59 1.74 0.60
C TRP A 160 -15.04 1.92 -0.85
N HIS A 161 -16.35 1.78 -1.11
CA HIS A 161 -16.89 2.02 -2.46
C HIS A 161 -16.69 3.46 -2.93
N GLU A 162 -16.82 4.43 -2.01
CA GLU A 162 -16.56 5.84 -2.33
C GLU A 162 -15.07 6.07 -2.65
N ILE A 163 -14.16 5.45 -1.89
CA ILE A 163 -12.72 5.50 -2.17
C ILE A 163 -12.45 4.94 -3.56
N ALA A 164 -12.88 3.71 -3.83
CA ALA A 164 -12.67 3.05 -5.12
C ALA A 164 -13.24 3.88 -6.29
N ARG A 165 -14.45 4.43 -6.12
CA ARG A 165 -15.09 5.29 -7.12
C ARG A 165 -14.31 6.55 -7.43
N ARG A 166 -13.69 7.18 -6.42
CA ARG A 166 -12.94 8.43 -6.57
C ARG A 166 -11.52 8.23 -7.10
N ILE A 167 -10.85 7.14 -6.71
CA ILE A 167 -9.47 6.89 -7.18
C ILE A 167 -9.43 6.24 -8.57
N ARG A 168 -10.48 5.52 -8.97
CA ARG A 168 -10.55 4.83 -10.27
C ARG A 168 -10.32 5.77 -11.46
N PRO A 169 -10.99 6.93 -11.58
CA PRO A 169 -10.88 7.82 -12.74
C PRO A 169 -9.59 8.66 -12.73
N LEU A 170 -8.80 8.66 -11.66
CA LEU A 170 -7.58 9.46 -11.59
C LEU A 170 -6.60 9.02 -12.68
N ASN A 171 -6.05 9.97 -13.38
CA ASN A 171 -5.01 9.79 -14.38
C ASN A 171 -3.71 10.39 -13.88
N ALA A 172 -2.60 9.97 -14.46
CA ALA A 172 -1.31 10.60 -14.22
C ALA A 172 -1.25 11.88 -15.05
N GLU A 173 -1.26 13.00 -14.39
CA GLU A 173 -1.33 14.33 -15.01
C GLU A 173 -0.57 15.37 -14.17
N GLY A 174 -0.12 16.44 -14.82
CA GLY A 174 0.49 17.58 -14.15
C GLY A 174 1.97 17.38 -13.83
N GLY A 175 2.61 18.48 -13.45
CA GLY A 175 4.06 18.52 -13.22
C GLY A 175 4.50 17.77 -11.97
N THR A 176 5.78 17.55 -11.88
CA THR A 176 6.47 16.78 -10.82
C THR A 176 6.70 17.57 -9.52
N SER A 177 6.35 18.85 -9.46
CA SER A 177 6.48 19.70 -8.27
C SER A 177 5.39 19.40 -7.22
N ALA A 178 5.38 18.16 -6.70
CA ALA A 178 4.34 17.69 -5.78
C ALA A 178 4.56 18.09 -4.32
N GLU A 179 5.73 18.61 -3.98
CA GLU A 179 6.14 18.96 -2.60
C GLU A 179 5.23 20.01 -1.95
N GLY A 180 4.80 21.00 -2.73
CA GLY A 180 3.88 22.04 -2.25
C GLY A 180 2.52 21.48 -1.84
N ALA A 181 1.95 20.58 -2.66
CA ALA A 181 0.70 19.91 -2.38
C ALA A 181 0.83 18.94 -1.18
N LEU A 182 1.94 18.19 -1.09
CA LEU A 182 2.20 17.31 0.04
C LEU A 182 2.32 18.09 1.36
N ARG A 183 3.00 19.23 1.35
CA ARG A 183 3.09 20.13 2.51
C ARG A 183 1.71 20.67 2.90
N GLU A 184 0.91 21.10 1.93
CA GLU A 184 -0.45 21.58 2.17
C GLU A 184 -1.33 20.47 2.77
N LEU A 185 -1.26 19.25 2.24
CA LEU A 185 -1.95 18.08 2.80
C LEU A 185 -1.50 17.83 4.24
N ALA A 186 -0.19 17.84 4.50
CA ALA A 186 0.35 17.64 5.84
C ALA A 186 -0.20 18.64 6.87
N MET A 187 -0.31 19.93 6.50
CA MET A 187 -0.89 20.95 7.36
C MET A 187 -2.41 20.79 7.58
N ARG A 188 -3.12 20.17 6.63
CA ARG A 188 -4.57 19.96 6.72
C ARG A 188 -4.97 18.71 7.51
N LEU A 189 -4.04 17.81 7.84
CA LEU A 189 -4.29 16.61 8.63
C LEU A 189 -4.29 16.95 10.13
N GLN A 190 -5.45 17.34 10.65
CA GLN A 190 -5.59 17.86 12.02
C GLN A 190 -5.60 16.79 13.11
N ARG A 191 -5.94 15.54 12.80
CA ARG A 191 -6.08 14.46 13.78
C ARG A 191 -5.03 13.40 13.54
N ARG A 192 -4.36 13.00 14.62
CA ARG A 192 -3.35 11.94 14.59
C ARG A 192 -3.89 10.67 13.93
N GLY A 193 -3.03 9.97 13.22
CA GLY A 193 -3.39 8.75 12.53
C GLY A 193 -2.22 8.21 11.70
N LEU A 194 -2.48 7.18 10.94
CA LEU A 194 -1.53 6.59 10.00
C LEU A 194 -1.61 7.32 8.66
N VAL A 195 -0.52 7.85 8.19
CA VAL A 195 -0.37 8.45 6.85
C VAL A 195 0.42 7.48 5.98
N ILE A 196 -0.14 7.10 4.85
CA ILE A 196 0.50 6.22 3.87
C ILE A 196 0.67 7.02 2.58
N LEU A 197 1.91 7.32 2.22
CA LEU A 197 2.27 7.96 0.96
C LEU A 197 2.59 6.89 -0.09
N LEU A 198 1.99 7.00 -1.27
CA LEU A 198 2.24 6.17 -2.45
C LEU A 198 2.71 7.09 -3.58
N SER A 199 4.00 7.06 -3.90
CA SER A 199 4.65 7.97 -4.85
C SER A 199 5.91 7.31 -5.42
N ASP A 200 6.38 7.76 -6.57
CA ASP A 200 7.69 7.41 -7.11
C ASP A 200 8.81 8.33 -6.58
N LEU A 201 8.45 9.30 -5.74
CA LEU A 201 9.37 10.26 -5.13
C LEU A 201 10.29 11.00 -6.11
N LEU A 202 9.88 11.17 -7.38
CA LEU A 202 10.52 12.02 -8.36
C LEU A 202 10.14 13.50 -8.13
N VAL A 203 10.49 14.01 -6.95
CA VAL A 203 10.13 15.31 -6.40
C VAL A 203 11.33 15.92 -5.68
N ASP A 204 11.26 17.22 -5.32
CA ASP A 204 12.28 17.80 -4.45
C ASP A 204 12.37 17.03 -3.13
N ARG A 205 13.52 16.41 -2.92
CA ARG A 205 13.77 15.51 -1.80
C ARG A 205 13.70 16.24 -0.46
N ASP A 206 14.32 17.39 -0.36
CA ASP A 206 14.43 18.14 0.91
C ASP A 206 13.07 18.67 1.34
N GLU A 207 12.27 19.18 0.41
CA GLU A 207 10.90 19.62 0.67
C GLU A 207 10.01 18.45 1.11
N THR A 208 10.12 17.31 0.42
CA THR A 208 9.36 16.11 0.75
C THR A 208 9.71 15.58 2.13
N ILE A 209 11.01 15.49 2.45
CA ILE A 209 11.47 15.09 3.77
C ILE A 209 10.96 16.05 4.85
N ARG A 210 10.97 17.36 4.59
CA ARG A 210 10.40 18.36 5.53
C ARG A 210 8.91 18.13 5.78
N ALA A 211 8.13 17.87 4.73
CA ALA A 211 6.70 17.59 4.85
C ALA A 211 6.42 16.30 5.64
N LEU A 212 7.17 15.23 5.38
CA LEU A 212 7.03 13.95 6.09
C LEU A 212 7.46 14.05 7.57
N LYS A 213 8.55 14.78 7.87
CA LYS A 213 8.97 15.08 9.24
C LYS A 213 7.94 15.92 9.98
N PHE A 214 7.31 16.89 9.31
CA PHE A 214 6.22 17.68 9.87
C PHE A 214 5.07 16.78 10.30
N LEU A 215 4.64 15.81 9.48
CA LEU A 215 3.62 14.84 9.84
C LEU A 215 4.02 14.02 11.08
N ARG A 216 5.25 13.50 11.12
CA ARG A 216 5.75 12.77 12.30
C ARG A 216 5.75 13.61 13.56
N HIS A 217 6.20 14.86 13.47
CA HIS A 217 6.23 15.79 14.61
C HIS A 217 4.83 16.10 15.16
N HIS A 218 3.81 16.09 14.29
CA HIS A 218 2.40 16.25 14.68
C HIS A 218 1.76 14.96 15.19
N GLY A 219 2.55 13.90 15.39
CA GLY A 219 2.12 12.63 15.98
C GLY A 219 1.42 11.69 15.01
N HIS A 220 1.59 11.90 13.70
CA HIS A 220 1.18 10.90 12.72
C HIS A 220 2.21 9.77 12.62
N GLU A 221 1.74 8.55 12.46
CA GLU A 221 2.57 7.45 11.96
C GLU A 221 2.68 7.57 10.44
N VAL A 222 3.88 7.43 9.89
CA VAL A 222 4.11 7.62 8.46
C VAL A 222 4.73 6.38 7.86
N LEU A 223 4.14 5.91 6.75
CA LEU A 223 4.66 4.84 5.91
C LEU A 223 4.74 5.37 4.47
N VAL A 224 5.89 5.26 3.86
CA VAL A 224 6.13 5.64 2.47
C VAL A 224 6.31 4.38 1.63
N PHE A 225 5.47 4.19 0.64
CA PHE A 225 5.67 3.25 -0.44
C PHE A 225 6.28 3.98 -1.63
N HIS A 226 7.56 3.73 -1.85
CA HIS A 226 8.28 4.22 -3.02
C HIS A 226 8.06 3.23 -4.16
N ILE A 227 7.23 3.61 -5.12
CA ILE A 227 6.80 2.75 -6.22
C ILE A 227 7.70 3.01 -7.43
N ILE A 228 8.39 1.98 -7.89
CA ILE A 228 9.38 2.07 -8.96
C ILE A 228 9.00 1.05 -10.06
N ASP A 229 9.16 1.46 -11.31
CA ASP A 229 9.11 0.52 -12.43
C ASP A 229 10.47 -0.22 -12.54
N PRO A 230 10.50 -1.53 -12.86
CA PRO A 230 11.75 -2.26 -13.03
C PRO A 230 12.73 -1.61 -14.01
N GLY A 231 12.24 -0.94 -15.05
CA GLY A 231 13.07 -0.20 -16.01
C GLY A 231 13.71 1.08 -15.47
N GLU A 232 13.14 1.65 -14.38
CA GLU A 232 13.76 2.75 -13.63
C GLU A 232 14.88 2.23 -12.70
N ARG A 233 14.82 0.98 -12.31
CA ARG A 233 15.85 0.37 -11.47
C ARG A 233 17.04 -0.14 -12.27
N GLU A 234 16.78 -0.68 -13.42
CA GLU A 234 17.79 -1.24 -14.30
C GLU A 234 17.44 -0.97 -15.75
N LEU A 235 18.34 -0.33 -16.48
CA LEU A 235 18.15 -0.06 -17.89
C LEU A 235 17.95 -1.37 -18.68
N PRO A 236 17.03 -1.39 -19.68
CA PRO A 236 16.73 -2.59 -20.44
C PRO A 236 17.98 -3.10 -21.18
N PRO A 237 18.04 -4.39 -21.52
CA PRO A 237 19.18 -4.96 -22.24
C PRO A 237 19.14 -4.54 -23.72
N ALA A 238 19.49 -3.30 -23.98
CA ALA A 238 19.65 -2.73 -25.31
C ALA A 238 21.11 -2.31 -25.55
N SER A 239 21.55 -2.23 -26.80
CA SER A 239 22.85 -1.67 -27.15
C SER A 239 22.83 -0.14 -27.02
N GLU A 240 21.75 0.46 -27.48
CA GLU A 240 21.52 1.90 -27.47
C GLU A 240 20.11 2.20 -26.97
N ALA A 241 19.93 3.30 -26.22
CA ALA A 241 18.64 3.82 -25.83
C ALA A 241 18.59 5.32 -26.11
N ARG A 242 17.40 5.78 -26.49
CA ARG A 242 17.11 7.20 -26.63
C ARG A 242 16.32 7.61 -25.40
N PHE A 243 16.92 8.46 -24.59
CA PHE A 243 16.27 9.09 -23.46
C PHE A 243 15.61 10.37 -23.95
N PHE A 244 14.35 10.54 -23.61
CA PHE A 244 13.56 11.71 -23.94
C PHE A 244 13.12 12.37 -22.64
N ASP A 245 13.45 13.65 -22.49
CA ASP A 245 12.97 14.48 -21.40
C ASP A 245 11.67 15.17 -21.85
N PRO A 246 10.51 14.81 -21.28
CA PRO A 246 9.24 15.40 -21.66
C PRO A 246 9.11 16.87 -21.27
N GLU A 247 9.90 17.36 -20.31
CA GLU A 247 9.84 18.75 -19.85
C GLU A 247 10.65 19.68 -20.76
N THR A 248 11.84 19.25 -21.21
CA THR A 248 12.74 20.07 -22.06
C THR A 248 12.63 19.72 -23.54
N ASN A 249 11.99 18.60 -23.91
CA ASN A 249 12.03 17.99 -25.24
C ASN A 249 13.45 17.61 -25.72
N ASP A 250 14.40 17.50 -24.82
CA ASP A 250 15.74 17.06 -25.17
C ASP A 250 15.77 15.52 -25.38
N GLU A 251 16.56 15.12 -26.37
CA GLU A 251 16.84 13.73 -26.67
C GLU A 251 18.32 13.43 -26.46
N LEU A 252 18.61 12.38 -25.72
CA LEU A 252 19.96 11.87 -25.49
C LEU A 252 20.06 10.42 -25.97
N LEU A 253 20.90 10.19 -26.99
CA LEU A 253 21.25 8.84 -27.45
C LEU A 253 22.45 8.35 -26.65
N VAL A 254 22.29 7.22 -25.96
CA VAL A 254 23.32 6.67 -25.06
C VAL A 254 23.52 5.19 -25.34
N SER A 255 24.78 4.73 -25.29
CA SER A 255 25.11 3.32 -25.21
C SER A 255 24.72 2.79 -23.84
N VAL A 256 23.67 1.96 -23.81
CA VAL A 256 23.16 1.37 -22.55
C VAL A 256 24.19 0.46 -21.89
N ALA A 257 24.98 -0.25 -22.71
CA ALA A 257 25.99 -1.18 -22.20
C ALA A 257 27.05 -0.46 -21.35
N ASP A 258 27.40 0.76 -21.75
CA ASP A 258 28.47 1.54 -21.10
C ASP A 258 28.02 2.17 -19.78
N ILE A 259 26.76 2.58 -19.68
CA ILE A 259 26.25 3.31 -18.51
C ILE A 259 25.45 2.43 -17.52
N ARG A 260 25.07 1.21 -17.89
CA ARG A 260 24.16 0.38 -17.07
C ARG A 260 24.65 0.17 -15.63
N ALA A 261 25.94 -0.09 -15.45
CA ALA A 261 26.50 -0.33 -14.13
C ALA A 261 26.45 0.93 -13.25
N GLU A 262 26.88 2.05 -13.82
CA GLU A 262 26.87 3.34 -13.15
C GLU A 262 25.43 3.81 -12.85
N TYR A 263 24.51 3.65 -13.80
CA TYR A 263 23.11 3.96 -13.60
C TYR A 263 22.49 3.16 -12.44
N ARG A 264 22.73 1.84 -12.40
CA ARG A 264 22.22 0.99 -11.31
C ARG A 264 22.81 1.39 -9.96
N GLU A 265 24.09 1.76 -9.91
CA GLU A 265 24.72 2.25 -8.70
C GLU A 265 24.10 3.58 -8.26
N ALA A 266 23.92 4.54 -9.17
CA ALA A 266 23.28 5.81 -8.89
C ALA A 266 21.84 5.66 -8.36
N VAL A 267 21.05 4.74 -8.96
CA VAL A 267 19.69 4.46 -8.48
C VAL A 267 19.71 3.84 -7.08
N ASN A 268 20.60 2.88 -6.82
CA ASN A 268 20.72 2.26 -5.50
C ASN A 268 21.17 3.28 -4.44
N ASP A 269 22.05 4.19 -4.80
CA ASP A 269 22.50 5.27 -3.91
C ASP A 269 21.36 6.23 -3.59
N ALA A 270 20.58 6.65 -4.58
CA ALA A 270 19.40 7.49 -4.40
C ALA A 270 18.36 6.83 -3.48
N LEU A 271 18.06 5.53 -3.68
CA LEU A 271 17.18 4.77 -2.79
C LEU A 271 17.75 4.65 -1.37
N GLY A 272 19.07 4.43 -1.27
CA GLY A 272 19.79 4.40 0.00
C GLY A 272 19.74 5.72 0.75
N GLU A 273 19.76 6.84 0.03
CA GLU A 273 19.61 8.17 0.60
C GLU A 273 18.22 8.40 1.20
N TRP A 274 17.14 8.06 0.49
CA TRP A 274 15.79 8.11 1.05
C TRP A 274 15.68 7.28 2.33
N TYR A 275 16.24 6.08 2.34
CA TYR A 275 16.25 5.21 3.51
C TYR A 275 16.98 5.84 4.70
N ARG A 276 18.18 6.42 4.45
CA ARG A 276 18.99 7.09 5.48
C ARG A 276 18.32 8.31 6.08
N ASP A 277 17.51 9.04 5.28
CA ASP A 277 16.85 10.24 5.76
C ASP A 277 15.52 9.97 6.47
N LEU A 278 14.77 8.97 6.03
CA LEU A 278 13.42 8.72 6.55
C LEU A 278 13.43 7.87 7.83
N ARG A 279 14.20 6.80 7.85
CA ARG A 279 14.20 5.83 8.96
C ARG A 279 14.61 6.41 10.32
N PRO A 280 15.66 7.21 10.46
CA PRO A 280 16.03 7.82 11.74
C PRO A 280 14.97 8.77 12.30
N ASN A 281 14.10 9.28 11.43
CA ASN A 281 12.99 10.15 11.80
C ASN A 281 11.69 9.39 12.14
N GLY A 282 11.75 8.05 12.27
CA GLY A 282 10.60 7.21 12.59
C GLY A 282 9.60 7.09 11.44
N ILE A 283 10.02 7.33 10.20
CA ILE A 283 9.23 7.17 9.00
C ILE A 283 9.58 5.81 8.39
N ASP A 284 8.61 4.93 8.25
CA ASP A 284 8.81 3.65 7.57
C ASP A 284 8.85 3.88 6.06
N TYR A 285 9.82 3.26 5.41
CA TYR A 285 10.08 3.41 3.98
C TYR A 285 10.25 2.03 3.36
N GLU A 286 9.46 1.75 2.34
CA GLU A 286 9.44 0.47 1.61
C GLU A 286 9.47 0.75 0.11
N VAL A 287 10.44 0.19 -0.58
CA VAL A 287 10.55 0.25 -2.04
C VAL A 287 9.81 -0.93 -2.65
N ILE A 288 9.00 -0.67 -3.67
CA ILE A 288 8.17 -1.68 -4.32
C ILE A 288 8.28 -1.52 -5.83
N ASP A 289 8.68 -2.59 -6.50
CA ASP A 289 8.70 -2.65 -7.95
C ASP A 289 7.31 -3.02 -8.48
N THR A 290 6.88 -2.40 -9.59
CA THR A 290 5.54 -2.61 -10.18
C THR A 290 5.30 -4.00 -10.75
N ASP A 291 6.35 -4.79 -10.97
CA ASP A 291 6.29 -6.21 -11.36
C ASP A 291 6.03 -7.15 -10.16
N ARG A 292 6.13 -6.64 -8.94
CA ARG A 292 5.96 -7.46 -7.74
C ARG A 292 4.51 -7.57 -7.32
N PRO A 293 4.09 -8.74 -6.81
CA PRO A 293 2.73 -8.91 -6.30
C PRO A 293 2.36 -7.88 -5.24
N LEU A 294 1.16 -7.29 -5.34
CA LEU A 294 0.61 -6.35 -4.36
C LEU A 294 0.60 -6.91 -2.93
N SER A 295 0.56 -8.24 -2.78
CA SER A 295 0.62 -8.91 -1.47
C SER A 295 1.93 -8.65 -0.71
N LEU A 296 3.04 -8.35 -1.39
CA LEU A 296 4.30 -7.99 -0.74
C LEU A 296 4.20 -6.61 -0.06
N ALA A 297 3.60 -5.63 -0.75
CA ALA A 297 3.33 -4.32 -0.18
C ALA A 297 2.35 -4.41 1.00
N LEU A 298 1.31 -5.25 0.89
CA LEU A 298 0.40 -5.50 2.01
C LEU A 298 1.12 -6.11 3.23
N ARG A 299 2.09 -7.00 3.03
CA ARG A 299 2.92 -7.52 4.14
C ARG A 299 3.74 -6.42 4.81
N ALA A 300 4.32 -5.50 4.05
CA ALA A 300 5.05 -4.36 4.60
C ALA A 300 4.12 -3.47 5.45
N TYR A 301 2.92 -3.17 4.93
CA TYR A 301 1.88 -2.48 5.68
C TYR A 301 1.51 -3.21 6.99
N MET A 302 1.29 -4.53 6.95
CA MET A 302 0.91 -5.30 8.14
C MET A 302 2.02 -5.30 9.20
N ARG A 303 3.30 -5.46 8.81
CA ARG A 303 4.44 -5.30 9.74
C ARG A 303 4.48 -3.93 10.45
N LYS A 304 4.08 -2.86 9.73
CA LYS A 304 3.92 -1.55 10.35
C LYS A 304 2.79 -1.56 11.37
N ARG A 305 1.65 -2.14 11.00
CA ARG A 305 0.46 -2.20 11.84
C ARG A 305 0.71 -2.93 13.16
N GLU A 306 1.41 -4.07 13.13
CA GLU A 306 1.78 -4.85 14.33
C GLU A 306 2.58 -4.04 15.34
N ARG A 307 3.33 -3.04 14.90
CA ARG A 307 4.12 -2.17 15.78
C ARG A 307 3.29 -1.01 16.37
N LEU A 308 2.07 -0.80 15.90
CA LEU A 308 1.17 0.27 16.33
C LEU A 308 0.09 -0.21 17.33
N GLY A 309 -0.16 -1.52 17.40
CA GLY A 309 -1.07 -2.18 18.35
C GLY A 309 -0.29 -2.79 19.49
#